data_ada5cb16796dc132fc90161c599f898b
#
_entry.id   ada5cb16796dc132fc90161c599f898b
#
_cell.length_a   1.000
_cell.length_b   1.000
_cell.length_c   1.000
_cell.angle_alpha   90.00
_cell.angle_beta   90.00
_cell.angle_gamma   90.00
#
_symmetry.space_group_name_H-M   'P 1'
#
loop_
_entity.id
_entity.type
_entity.pdbx_description
1 polymer ?
#
loop_
_entity_poly.entity_id
_entity_poly.type
_entity_poly.pdbx_seq_one_letter_code
_entity_poly.pdbx_strand_id
1 'polypeptide(L)'
;MDQESQYNAEGIERLPLRQFTEKAYLDYSMYVILDRALPHVGDGLKPVQRRIVYAMSELGLSAASKHKKSARTVGDVLGKFHPHGDTACYEAMVLMAQDFSYRYPLIDGQGNWGSPDDPKSFAAMRYTEARLTPYAQVLLAELGQGTVDWTPNFDGTLKEPAMLPARLPNVLLNGATGIAVGMATNIPPHNLREVAAACIRLIEEPKATLADICEHVPGPDFPTDAEIVTPPADLRRLYETGNGSLRMRACWHKDQGAIVVTALP
;
A
#
# COMPACT_ATOMS: atom_id res chain seq x y z
N MET A 1 3.21 21.95 34.96
CA MET A 1 3.10 23.41 35.02
C MET A 1 2.40 23.81 33.73
N ASP A 2 1.09 23.99 33.85
CA ASP A 2 0.23 24.42 32.74
C ASP A 2 0.59 25.86 32.41
N GLN A 3 1.23 26.06 31.27
CA GLN A 3 1.42 27.41 30.72
C GLN A 3 0.13 27.77 29.98
N GLU A 4 -0.72 28.56 30.66
CA GLU A 4 -1.86 29.19 30.06
C GLU A 4 -1.45 29.98 28.81
N SER A 5 -2.11 29.70 27.69
CA SER A 5 -2.00 30.52 26.48
C SER A 5 -2.53 31.93 26.83
N GLN A 6 -1.67 32.92 26.81
CA GLN A 6 -2.07 34.29 27.10
C GLN A 6 -2.73 34.93 25.84
N TYR A 7 -4.05 34.90 25.79
CA TYR A 7 -4.79 35.76 24.86
C TYR A 7 -4.71 37.24 25.35
N ASN A 8 -4.28 38.11 24.46
CA ASN A 8 -4.41 39.56 24.75
C ASN A 8 -5.82 40.05 24.51
N ALA A 9 -6.13 41.30 24.90
CA ALA A 9 -7.44 41.95 24.75
C ALA A 9 -7.92 42.08 23.28
N GLU A 10 -7.06 41.77 22.28
CA GLU A 10 -7.34 41.81 20.85
C GLU A 10 -7.59 40.43 20.26
N GLY A 11 -7.58 39.33 21.06
CA GLY A 11 -7.78 37.97 20.60
C GLY A 11 -6.57 37.38 19.87
N ILE A 12 -5.39 37.95 20.01
CA ILE A 12 -4.15 37.48 19.40
C ILE A 12 -3.44 36.56 20.38
N GLU A 13 -3.26 35.31 19.99
CA GLU A 13 -2.43 34.32 20.70
C GLU A 13 -0.93 34.59 20.41
N ARG A 14 -0.11 34.64 21.45
CA ARG A 14 1.34 34.78 21.32
C ARG A 14 2.01 33.54 21.90
N LEU A 15 2.64 32.75 21.02
CA LEU A 15 3.43 31.56 21.39
C LEU A 15 4.91 31.79 21.06
N PRO A 16 5.85 31.38 21.91
CA PRO A 16 7.25 31.31 21.53
C PRO A 16 7.43 30.42 20.30
N LEU A 17 8.20 30.89 19.31
CA LEU A 17 8.42 30.15 18.06
C LEU A 17 8.88 28.70 18.32
N ARG A 18 9.74 28.50 19.30
CA ARG A 18 10.23 27.18 19.69
C ARG A 18 9.08 26.24 20.09
N GLN A 19 8.20 26.68 20.97
CA GLN A 19 7.07 25.86 21.44
C GLN A 19 6.09 25.53 20.30
N PHE A 20 5.81 26.53 19.47
CA PHE A 20 4.98 26.32 18.26
C PHE A 20 5.58 25.29 17.33
N THR A 21 6.89 25.41 17.01
CA THR A 21 7.58 24.50 16.08
C THR A 21 7.67 23.09 16.64
N GLU A 22 8.03 22.92 17.92
CA GLU A 22 8.11 21.61 18.56
C GLU A 22 6.75 20.91 18.53
N LYS A 23 5.68 21.59 18.90
CA LYS A 23 4.33 21.02 18.89
C LYS A 23 3.86 20.71 17.47
N ALA A 24 3.94 21.67 16.56
CA ALA A 24 3.47 21.49 15.17
C ALA A 24 4.22 20.36 14.46
N TYR A 25 5.55 20.22 14.70
CA TYR A 25 6.34 19.15 14.12
C TYR A 25 6.02 17.79 14.73
N LEU A 26 5.76 17.72 16.04
CA LEU A 26 5.34 16.48 16.69
C LEU A 26 3.97 16.04 16.16
N ASP A 27 2.99 16.93 16.13
CA ASP A 27 1.64 16.62 15.64
C ASP A 27 1.69 16.16 14.16
N TYR A 28 2.47 16.85 13.31
CA TYR A 28 2.69 16.43 11.93
C TYR A 28 3.38 15.06 11.83
N SER A 29 4.39 14.80 12.64
CA SER A 29 5.12 13.54 12.64
C SER A 29 4.21 12.37 13.02
N MET A 30 3.41 12.54 14.07
CA MET A 30 2.42 11.54 14.49
C MET A 30 1.38 11.26 13.40
N TYR A 31 0.87 12.31 12.75
CA TYR A 31 -0.06 12.18 11.64
C TYR A 31 0.57 11.40 10.46
N VAL A 32 1.82 11.73 10.08
CA VAL A 32 2.51 11.04 8.98
C VAL A 32 2.74 9.56 9.28
N ILE A 33 3.07 9.21 10.53
CA ILE A 33 3.28 7.82 10.94
C ILE A 33 1.94 7.05 10.95
N LEU A 34 0.92 7.59 11.61
CA LEU A 34 -0.31 6.87 11.92
C LEU A 34 -1.33 6.85 10.77
N ASP A 35 -1.40 7.93 9.98
CA ASP A 35 -2.49 8.11 9.00
C ASP A 35 -2.03 8.46 7.56
N ARG A 36 -0.77 8.26 7.22
CA ARG A 36 -0.29 8.58 5.86
C ARG A 36 0.68 7.55 5.27
N ALA A 37 1.85 7.39 5.90
CA ALA A 37 3.00 6.79 5.24
C ALA A 37 3.11 5.27 5.43
N LEU A 38 2.66 4.74 6.56
CA LEU A 38 2.85 3.35 6.91
C LEU A 38 1.60 2.51 6.63
N PRO A 39 1.78 1.26 6.13
CA PRO A 39 0.69 0.32 5.96
C PRO A 39 0.26 -0.26 7.30
N HIS A 40 -1.00 -0.67 7.41
CA HIS A 40 -1.47 -1.48 8.53
C HIS A 40 -1.08 -2.94 8.33
N VAL A 41 -0.55 -3.61 9.37
CA VAL A 41 -0.07 -5.00 9.27
C VAL A 41 -1.20 -5.98 8.90
N GLY A 42 -2.44 -5.72 9.32
CA GLY A 42 -3.58 -6.61 9.10
C GLY A 42 -4.03 -6.70 7.64
N ASP A 43 -3.92 -5.62 6.87
CA ASP A 43 -4.35 -5.59 5.47
C ASP A 43 -3.28 -5.09 4.47
N GLY A 44 -2.12 -4.67 4.97
CA GLY A 44 -1.01 -4.21 4.13
C GLY A 44 -1.27 -2.90 3.37
N LEU A 45 -2.29 -2.13 3.76
CA LEU A 45 -2.71 -0.94 3.05
C LEU A 45 -2.40 0.34 3.84
N LYS A 46 -1.98 1.37 3.12
CA LYS A 46 -1.97 2.74 3.65
C LYS A 46 -3.41 3.28 3.71
N PRO A 47 -3.70 4.27 4.56
CA PRO A 47 -5.04 4.83 4.68
C PRO A 47 -5.68 5.24 3.34
N VAL A 48 -4.95 5.95 2.47
CA VAL A 48 -5.46 6.34 1.16
C VAL A 48 -5.81 5.14 0.27
N GLN A 49 -5.01 4.08 0.30
CA GLN A 49 -5.24 2.87 -0.49
C GLN A 49 -6.49 2.13 0.00
N ARG A 50 -6.65 1.98 1.31
CA ARG A 50 -7.82 1.37 1.94
C ARG A 50 -9.08 2.15 1.61
N ARG A 51 -9.05 3.47 1.71
CA ARG A 51 -10.16 4.36 1.38
C ARG A 51 -10.56 4.28 -0.09
N ILE A 52 -9.59 4.15 -1.01
CA ILE A 52 -9.87 3.94 -2.45
C ILE A 52 -10.58 2.60 -2.66
N VAL A 53 -10.04 1.50 -2.15
CA VAL A 53 -10.62 0.16 -2.31
C VAL A 53 -12.02 0.09 -1.69
N TYR A 54 -12.20 0.68 -0.51
CA TYR A 54 -13.49 0.74 0.17
C TYR A 54 -14.51 1.59 -0.61
N ALA A 55 -14.14 2.79 -1.06
CA ALA A 55 -15.03 3.65 -1.86
C ALA A 55 -15.43 2.98 -3.18
N MET A 56 -14.52 2.28 -3.84
CA MET A 56 -14.84 1.50 -5.04
C MET A 56 -15.84 0.36 -4.75
N SER A 57 -15.74 -0.27 -3.59
CA SER A 57 -16.71 -1.28 -3.14
C SER A 57 -18.08 -0.65 -2.92
N GLU A 58 -18.17 0.49 -2.24
CA GLU A 58 -19.42 1.25 -2.03
C GLU A 58 -20.06 1.71 -3.34
N LEU A 59 -19.25 2.05 -4.34
CA LEU A 59 -19.71 2.40 -5.69
C LEU A 59 -20.16 1.19 -6.52
N GLY A 60 -20.07 -0.03 -5.99
CA GLY A 60 -20.42 -1.28 -6.69
C GLY A 60 -19.47 -1.61 -7.85
N LEU A 61 -18.21 -1.13 -7.79
CA LEU A 61 -17.20 -1.39 -8.81
C LEU A 61 -16.51 -2.74 -8.61
N SER A 62 -17.28 -3.81 -8.54
CA SER A 62 -16.75 -5.17 -8.44
C SER A 62 -16.03 -5.61 -9.72
N ALA A 63 -15.26 -6.70 -9.65
CA ALA A 63 -14.53 -7.25 -10.81
C ALA A 63 -15.45 -7.64 -11.98
N ALA A 64 -16.71 -7.93 -11.71
CA ALA A 64 -17.71 -8.25 -12.74
C ALA A 64 -18.45 -7.02 -13.29
N SER A 65 -18.28 -5.84 -12.68
CA SER A 65 -18.95 -4.62 -13.10
C SER A 65 -18.26 -3.99 -14.31
N LYS A 66 -18.96 -3.05 -14.98
CA LYS A 66 -18.31 -2.21 -16.00
C LYS A 66 -17.37 -1.20 -15.34
N HIS A 67 -16.24 -0.93 -15.98
CA HIS A 67 -15.34 0.15 -15.59
C HIS A 67 -16.09 1.49 -15.52
N LYS A 68 -15.68 2.34 -14.59
CA LYS A 68 -16.17 3.71 -14.46
C LYS A 68 -15.00 4.68 -14.46
N LYS A 69 -15.24 5.92 -14.89
CA LYS A 69 -14.22 6.98 -14.88
C LYS A 69 -13.51 7.07 -13.53
N SER A 70 -12.18 7.08 -13.54
CA SER A 70 -11.36 7.17 -12.34
C SER A 70 -11.66 8.44 -11.54
N ALA A 71 -11.99 9.54 -12.23
CA ALA A 71 -12.42 10.78 -11.60
C ALA A 71 -13.65 10.61 -10.68
N ARG A 72 -14.54 9.64 -10.96
CA ARG A 72 -15.68 9.33 -10.09
C ARG A 72 -15.21 8.73 -8.77
N THR A 73 -14.33 7.75 -8.82
CA THR A 73 -13.75 7.14 -7.61
C THR A 73 -12.98 8.17 -6.79
N VAL A 74 -12.10 8.94 -7.43
CA VAL A 74 -11.33 9.99 -6.74
C VAL A 74 -12.26 11.00 -6.06
N GLY A 75 -13.30 11.48 -6.76
CA GLY A 75 -14.28 12.41 -6.19
C GLY A 75 -14.99 11.84 -4.96
N ASP A 76 -15.41 10.59 -4.99
CA ASP A 76 -16.06 9.92 -3.85
C ASP A 76 -15.10 9.75 -2.66
N VAL A 77 -13.84 9.37 -2.92
CA VAL A 77 -12.81 9.21 -1.88
C VAL A 77 -12.54 10.54 -1.18
N LEU A 78 -12.34 11.61 -1.94
CA LEU A 78 -12.07 12.94 -1.38
C LEU A 78 -13.26 13.50 -0.62
N GLY A 79 -14.45 13.34 -1.17
CA GLY A 79 -15.66 13.88 -0.58
C GLY A 79 -16.13 13.16 0.68
N LYS A 80 -15.77 11.87 0.85
CA LYS A 80 -16.29 11.04 1.92
C LYS A 80 -15.27 10.64 2.97
N PHE A 81 -14.01 10.35 2.57
CA PHE A 81 -13.07 9.65 3.44
C PHE A 81 -11.69 10.29 3.53
N HIS A 82 -11.21 10.99 2.50
CA HIS A 82 -9.80 11.40 2.43
C HIS A 82 -9.67 12.86 1.96
N PRO A 83 -9.74 13.84 2.88
CA PRO A 83 -9.76 15.27 2.56
C PRO A 83 -8.37 15.81 2.20
N HIS A 84 -7.76 15.28 1.15
CA HIS A 84 -6.43 15.63 0.65
C HIS A 84 -6.47 15.93 -0.86
N GLY A 85 -5.30 16.16 -1.48
CA GLY A 85 -5.21 16.46 -2.90
C GLY A 85 -5.65 15.30 -3.81
N ASP A 86 -6.38 15.61 -4.86
CA ASP A 86 -6.87 14.66 -5.87
C ASP A 86 -5.73 13.97 -6.62
N THR A 87 -4.65 14.68 -6.90
CA THR A 87 -3.46 14.15 -7.56
C THR A 87 -2.85 12.99 -6.76
N ALA A 88 -2.63 13.18 -5.45
CA ALA A 88 -2.07 12.13 -4.60
C ALA A 88 -2.98 10.89 -4.48
N CYS A 89 -4.31 11.12 -4.41
CA CYS A 89 -5.29 10.04 -4.42
C CYS A 89 -5.26 9.26 -5.74
N TYR A 90 -5.22 9.97 -6.88
CA TYR A 90 -5.16 9.33 -8.18
C TYR A 90 -3.83 8.61 -8.43
N GLU A 91 -2.69 9.18 -8.03
CA GLU A 91 -1.39 8.51 -8.11
C GLU A 91 -1.34 7.21 -7.30
N ALA A 92 -1.93 7.19 -6.10
CA ALA A 92 -2.08 5.95 -5.34
C ALA A 92 -2.94 4.91 -6.08
N MET A 93 -4.01 5.35 -6.72
CA MET A 93 -4.87 4.51 -7.55
C MET A 93 -4.11 3.95 -8.76
N VAL A 94 -3.28 4.76 -9.40
CA VAL A 94 -2.44 4.35 -10.54
C VAL A 94 -1.48 3.24 -10.14
N LEU A 95 -0.75 3.41 -9.02
CA LEU A 95 0.17 2.37 -8.54
C LEU A 95 -0.52 1.04 -8.28
N MET A 96 -1.73 1.05 -7.69
CA MET A 96 -2.51 -0.16 -7.43
C MET A 96 -3.05 -0.85 -8.68
N ALA A 97 -3.04 -0.17 -9.83
CA ALA A 97 -3.46 -0.70 -11.13
C ALA A 97 -2.29 -1.20 -12.00
N GLN A 98 -1.06 -0.79 -11.70
CA GLN A 98 0.12 -1.17 -12.48
C GLN A 98 0.58 -2.59 -12.11
N ASP A 99 0.57 -3.50 -13.06
CA ASP A 99 0.99 -4.89 -12.90
C ASP A 99 2.52 -5.06 -12.73
N PHE A 100 3.28 -4.05 -13.10
CA PHE A 100 4.73 -3.96 -12.85
C PHE A 100 5.08 -3.28 -11.52
N SER A 101 4.11 -2.67 -10.81
CA SER A 101 4.28 -2.07 -9.47
C SER A 101 3.71 -2.94 -8.36
N TYR A 102 2.62 -3.64 -8.64
CA TYR A 102 1.92 -4.53 -7.69
C TYR A 102 1.98 -5.97 -8.16
N ARG A 103 2.46 -6.86 -7.30
CA ARG A 103 2.49 -8.31 -7.59
C ARG A 103 1.06 -8.86 -7.81
N TYR A 104 0.10 -8.33 -7.07
CA TYR A 104 -1.34 -8.62 -7.18
C TYR A 104 -2.11 -7.30 -7.22
N PRO A 105 -2.32 -6.71 -8.40
CA PRO A 105 -3.03 -5.45 -8.55
C PRO A 105 -4.40 -5.48 -7.88
N LEU A 106 -4.77 -4.36 -7.23
CA LEU A 106 -6.08 -4.18 -6.59
C LEU A 106 -7.09 -3.53 -7.51
N ILE A 107 -6.63 -2.82 -8.52
CA ILE A 107 -7.43 -2.08 -9.49
C ILE A 107 -7.21 -2.65 -10.88
N ASP A 108 -8.30 -2.94 -11.57
CA ASP A 108 -8.34 -3.26 -12.99
C ASP A 108 -8.62 -1.95 -13.76
N GLY A 109 -7.61 -1.47 -14.45
CA GLY A 109 -7.62 -0.19 -15.15
C GLY A 109 -7.82 -0.34 -16.64
N GLN A 110 -8.58 0.58 -17.25
CA GLN A 110 -8.73 0.71 -18.68
C GLN A 110 -8.25 2.08 -19.15
N GLY A 111 -7.41 2.12 -20.16
CA GLY A 111 -6.74 3.32 -20.67
C GLY A 111 -5.24 3.28 -20.43
N ASN A 112 -4.59 4.45 -20.42
CA ASN A 112 -3.16 4.55 -20.16
C ASN A 112 -2.90 4.75 -18.67
N TRP A 113 -2.32 3.72 -18.03
CA TRP A 113 -1.92 3.69 -16.62
C TRP A 113 -0.40 3.71 -16.42
N GLY A 114 0.37 4.12 -17.43
CA GLY A 114 1.82 4.08 -17.45
C GLY A 114 2.36 2.76 -18.03
N SER A 115 3.66 2.67 -18.12
CA SER A 115 4.39 1.49 -18.60
C SER A 115 5.65 1.29 -17.76
N PRO A 116 6.29 0.10 -17.79
CA PRO A 116 7.56 -0.13 -17.10
C PRO A 116 8.66 0.87 -17.49
N ASP A 117 8.67 1.31 -18.76
CA ASP A 117 9.65 2.29 -19.27
C ASP A 117 9.39 3.70 -18.74
N ASP A 118 8.11 4.05 -18.54
CA ASP A 118 7.68 5.35 -18.04
C ASP A 118 6.47 5.22 -17.10
N PRO A 119 6.69 4.80 -15.85
CA PRO A 119 5.62 4.53 -14.89
C PRO A 119 4.82 5.78 -14.48
N LYS A 120 5.36 6.97 -14.74
CA LYS A 120 4.70 8.24 -14.44
C LYS A 120 3.96 8.87 -15.61
N SER A 121 4.08 8.32 -16.82
CA SER A 121 3.38 8.79 -18.02
C SER A 121 2.01 8.11 -18.15
N PHE A 122 1.11 8.38 -17.21
CA PHE A 122 -0.27 7.92 -17.23
C PHE A 122 -1.24 9.05 -17.60
N ALA A 123 -2.39 8.70 -18.15
CA ALA A 123 -3.40 9.67 -18.54
C ALA A 123 -4.10 10.28 -17.31
N ALA A 124 -4.62 11.50 -17.45
CA ALA A 124 -5.41 12.13 -16.40
C ALA A 124 -6.67 11.30 -16.05
N MET A 125 -7.12 11.37 -14.81
CA MET A 125 -8.24 10.58 -14.26
C MET A 125 -9.57 10.71 -15.03
N ARG A 126 -9.76 11.77 -15.80
CA ARG A 126 -10.93 11.96 -16.67
C ARG A 126 -10.92 11.06 -17.91
N TYR A 127 -9.77 10.53 -18.31
CA TYR A 127 -9.62 9.65 -19.47
C TYR A 127 -9.56 8.16 -19.09
N THR A 128 -9.05 7.82 -17.92
CA THR A 128 -8.96 6.44 -17.46
C THR A 128 -10.26 5.97 -16.81
N GLU A 129 -10.43 4.65 -16.82
CA GLU A 129 -11.56 3.96 -16.19
C GLU A 129 -11.03 2.85 -15.30
N ALA A 130 -11.74 2.53 -14.21
CA ALA A 130 -11.30 1.56 -13.24
C ALA A 130 -12.45 0.77 -12.62
N ARG A 131 -12.10 -0.41 -12.11
CA ARG A 131 -12.91 -1.27 -11.23
C ARG A 131 -11.99 -2.08 -10.31
N LEU A 132 -12.52 -2.76 -9.32
CA LEU A 132 -11.77 -3.66 -8.47
C LEU A 132 -11.37 -4.94 -9.22
N THR A 133 -10.21 -5.51 -8.86
CA THR A 133 -9.81 -6.84 -9.32
C THR A 133 -10.50 -7.94 -8.50
N PRO A 134 -10.50 -9.20 -8.96
CA PRO A 134 -10.91 -10.34 -8.13
C PRO A 134 -10.10 -10.45 -6.84
N TYR A 135 -8.81 -10.12 -6.86
CA TYR A 135 -7.97 -10.13 -5.67
C TYR A 135 -8.40 -9.09 -4.62
N ALA A 136 -8.72 -7.87 -5.03
CA ALA A 136 -9.25 -6.86 -4.12
C ALA A 136 -10.56 -7.30 -3.46
N GLN A 137 -11.41 -8.06 -4.17
CA GLN A 137 -12.65 -8.61 -3.60
C GLN A 137 -12.39 -9.64 -2.49
N VAL A 138 -11.27 -10.39 -2.56
CA VAL A 138 -10.86 -11.29 -1.47
C VAL A 138 -10.53 -10.52 -0.20
N LEU A 139 -9.91 -9.34 -0.32
CA LEU A 139 -9.62 -8.48 0.83
C LEU A 139 -10.88 -7.88 1.48
N LEU A 140 -11.95 -7.71 0.72
CA LEU A 140 -13.22 -7.12 1.14
C LEU A 140 -14.27 -8.16 1.59
N ALA A 141 -14.06 -9.45 1.31
CA ALA A 141 -15.12 -10.47 1.30
C ALA A 141 -15.93 -10.58 2.58
N GLU A 142 -15.38 -10.24 3.74
CA GLU A 142 -16.05 -10.37 5.04
C GLU A 142 -16.38 -9.02 5.69
N LEU A 143 -16.26 -7.92 4.96
CA LEU A 143 -16.40 -6.57 5.49
C LEU A 143 -17.76 -6.32 6.19
N GLY A 144 -18.83 -6.93 5.69
CA GLY A 144 -20.18 -6.81 6.27
C GLY A 144 -20.50 -7.83 7.37
N GLN A 145 -19.53 -8.64 7.82
CA GLN A 145 -19.77 -9.77 8.75
C GLN A 145 -19.30 -9.49 10.19
N GLY A 146 -19.02 -8.22 10.52
CA GLY A 146 -18.55 -7.85 11.86
C GLY A 146 -17.09 -8.26 12.15
N THR A 147 -16.30 -8.45 11.12
CA THR A 147 -14.89 -8.90 11.21
C THR A 147 -13.89 -7.77 11.46
N VAL A 148 -14.31 -6.52 11.32
CA VAL A 148 -13.46 -5.34 11.46
C VAL A 148 -14.14 -4.25 12.26
N ASP A 149 -13.32 -3.40 12.89
CA ASP A 149 -13.76 -2.20 13.56
C ASP A 149 -14.01 -1.07 12.55
N TRP A 150 -14.95 -0.20 12.90
CA TRP A 150 -15.35 0.95 12.10
C TRP A 150 -15.02 2.25 12.83
N THR A 151 -14.39 3.16 12.14
CA THR A 151 -14.05 4.49 12.64
C THR A 151 -14.87 5.57 11.93
N PRO A 152 -15.19 6.71 12.59
CA PRO A 152 -15.76 7.85 11.89
C PRO A 152 -14.80 8.34 10.79
N ASN A 153 -15.39 8.82 9.68
CA ASN A 153 -14.62 9.56 8.69
C ASN A 153 -14.22 10.96 9.22
N PHE A 154 -13.53 11.76 8.41
CA PHE A 154 -12.94 13.03 8.82
C PHE A 154 -13.95 14.07 9.37
N ASP A 155 -15.22 14.03 8.94
CA ASP A 155 -16.29 14.95 9.39
C ASP A 155 -17.29 14.28 10.34
N GLY A 156 -17.13 13.01 10.64
CA GLY A 156 -18.00 12.23 11.53
C GLY A 156 -19.36 11.86 10.95
N THR A 157 -19.64 12.16 9.68
CA THR A 157 -20.94 11.89 9.04
C THR A 157 -21.07 10.46 8.53
N LEU A 158 -19.95 9.82 8.22
CA LEU A 158 -19.87 8.43 7.73
C LEU A 158 -18.91 7.61 8.58
N LYS A 159 -18.87 6.32 8.30
CA LYS A 159 -17.90 5.39 8.89
C LYS A 159 -17.05 4.74 7.80
N GLU A 160 -15.80 4.51 8.12
CA GLU A 160 -14.86 3.75 7.29
C GLU A 160 -14.27 2.59 8.08
N PRO A 161 -13.86 1.49 7.43
CA PRO A 161 -13.23 0.37 8.14
C PRO A 161 -11.82 0.77 8.61
N ALA A 162 -11.50 0.48 9.87
CA ALA A 162 -10.16 0.72 10.42
C ALA A 162 -9.09 -0.10 9.68
N MET A 163 -9.46 -1.30 9.20
CA MET A 163 -8.69 -2.16 8.29
C MET A 163 -9.66 -3.03 7.48
N LEU A 164 -9.20 -3.59 6.36
CA LEU A 164 -9.97 -4.57 5.63
C LEU A 164 -9.84 -5.97 6.26
N PRO A 165 -10.83 -6.87 6.10
CA PRO A 165 -10.76 -8.24 6.63
C PRO A 165 -9.56 -9.04 6.16
N ALA A 166 -9.14 -8.82 4.90
CA ALA A 166 -7.94 -9.36 4.27
C ALA A 166 -7.73 -10.85 4.57
N ARG A 167 -8.53 -11.74 3.98
CA ARG A 167 -8.40 -13.21 4.12
C ARG A 167 -7.00 -13.76 3.85
N LEU A 168 -6.17 -12.98 3.17
CA LEU A 168 -4.79 -13.30 2.83
C LEU A 168 -3.87 -12.22 3.38
N PRO A 169 -2.63 -12.55 3.78
CA PRO A 169 -1.69 -11.58 4.31
C PRO A 169 -1.14 -10.65 3.21
N ASN A 170 -1.98 -9.70 2.79
CA ASN A 170 -1.67 -8.77 1.69
C ASN A 170 -0.37 -7.99 1.92
N VAL A 171 -0.02 -7.72 3.19
CA VAL A 171 1.25 -7.07 3.54
C VAL A 171 2.47 -7.84 3.02
N LEU A 172 2.41 -9.17 2.96
CA LEU A 172 3.45 -10.01 2.39
C LEU A 172 3.27 -10.18 0.88
N LEU A 173 2.04 -10.35 0.42
CA LEU A 173 1.76 -10.64 -1.00
C LEU A 173 2.12 -9.49 -1.93
N ASN A 174 1.73 -8.27 -1.59
CA ASN A 174 2.07 -7.07 -2.36
C ASN A 174 3.29 -6.33 -1.82
N GLY A 175 3.74 -6.68 -0.61
CA GLY A 175 4.71 -5.85 0.08
C GLY A 175 4.15 -4.47 0.43
N ALA A 176 4.99 -3.63 0.97
CA ALA A 176 4.65 -2.23 1.20
C ALA A 176 5.92 -1.41 1.43
N THR A 177 5.94 -0.20 0.91
CA THR A 177 6.99 0.79 1.18
C THR A 177 6.37 2.03 1.79
N GLY A 178 7.03 2.61 2.79
CA GLY A 178 6.59 3.85 3.41
C GLY A 178 7.74 4.58 4.10
N ILE A 179 7.82 5.88 3.87
CA ILE A 179 8.81 6.76 4.50
C ILE A 179 8.05 7.73 5.38
N ALA A 180 8.13 7.52 6.69
CA ALA A 180 7.53 8.39 7.70
C ALA A 180 8.61 9.26 8.36
N VAL A 181 8.21 10.04 9.36
CA VAL A 181 9.15 10.81 10.15
C VAL A 181 9.78 9.91 11.21
N GLY A 182 11.10 9.77 11.19
CA GLY A 182 11.85 8.96 12.15
C GLY A 182 11.81 7.44 11.92
N MET A 183 11.00 6.95 10.97
CA MET A 183 10.97 5.52 10.62
C MET A 183 10.56 5.31 9.18
N ALA A 184 10.92 4.16 8.63
CA ALA A 184 10.55 3.73 7.29
C ALA A 184 10.28 2.22 7.27
N THR A 185 9.49 1.75 6.31
CA THR A 185 9.30 0.34 6.03
C THR A 185 9.52 0.06 4.55
N ASN A 186 10.04 -1.13 4.24
CA ASN A 186 10.21 -1.61 2.88
C ASN A 186 10.07 -3.14 2.87
N ILE A 187 8.85 -3.61 2.74
CA ILE A 187 8.50 -5.04 2.74
C ILE A 187 8.38 -5.47 1.28
N PRO A 188 9.19 -6.44 0.82
CA PRO A 188 9.10 -6.95 -0.54
C PRO A 188 7.84 -7.81 -0.74
N PRO A 189 7.33 -7.94 -1.97
CA PRO A 189 6.22 -8.82 -2.29
C PRO A 189 6.64 -10.30 -2.32
N HIS A 190 5.66 -11.22 -2.16
CA HIS A 190 5.89 -12.66 -2.12
C HIS A 190 4.85 -13.43 -2.93
N ASN A 191 5.19 -14.65 -3.32
CA ASN A 191 4.32 -15.52 -4.09
C ASN A 191 3.14 -16.03 -3.25
N LEU A 192 1.92 -15.91 -3.78
CA LEU A 192 0.68 -16.31 -3.10
C LEU A 192 0.68 -17.78 -2.69
N ARG A 193 1.16 -18.69 -3.55
CA ARG A 193 1.15 -20.13 -3.27
C ARG A 193 2.13 -20.47 -2.15
N GLU A 194 3.30 -19.84 -2.16
CA GLU A 194 4.34 -20.03 -1.14
C GLU A 194 3.85 -19.50 0.21
N VAL A 195 3.29 -18.28 0.24
CA VAL A 195 2.73 -17.71 1.47
C VAL A 195 1.56 -18.54 1.99
N ALA A 196 0.67 -19.03 1.12
CA ALA A 196 -0.42 -19.90 1.54
C ALA A 196 0.10 -21.23 2.13
N ALA A 197 1.12 -21.83 1.53
CA ALA A 197 1.76 -23.04 2.07
C ALA A 197 2.40 -22.78 3.44
N ALA A 198 3.07 -21.65 3.61
CA ALA A 198 3.62 -21.23 4.90
C ALA A 198 2.52 -20.99 5.96
N CYS A 199 1.39 -20.41 5.59
CA CYS A 199 0.24 -20.27 6.48
C CYS A 199 -0.32 -21.64 6.91
N ILE A 200 -0.47 -22.58 5.99
CA ILE A 200 -0.91 -23.96 6.29
C ILE A 200 0.08 -24.62 7.26
N ARG A 201 1.38 -24.49 7.00
CA ARG A 201 2.43 -25.03 7.88
C ARG A 201 2.31 -24.47 9.30
N LEU A 202 2.07 -23.16 9.46
CA LEU A 202 1.88 -22.53 10.77
C LEU A 202 0.61 -22.97 11.50
N ILE A 203 -0.46 -23.29 10.76
CA ILE A 203 -1.70 -23.82 11.33
C ILE A 203 -1.47 -25.27 11.84
N GLU A 204 -0.80 -26.09 11.06
CA GLU A 204 -0.48 -27.49 11.40
C GLU A 204 0.56 -27.57 12.52
N GLU A 205 1.53 -26.69 12.53
CA GLU A 205 2.61 -26.63 13.51
C GLU A 205 2.82 -25.19 14.01
N PRO A 206 2.05 -24.75 15.04
CA PRO A 206 2.12 -23.37 15.55
C PRO A 206 3.48 -22.95 16.14
N LYS A 207 4.39 -23.90 16.32
CA LYS A 207 5.76 -23.68 16.81
C LYS A 207 6.80 -23.78 15.69
N ALA A 208 6.38 -23.84 14.42
CA ALA A 208 7.30 -23.84 13.29
C ALA A 208 8.27 -22.66 13.37
N THR A 209 9.53 -22.95 13.14
CA THR A 209 10.60 -21.96 13.16
C THR A 209 10.63 -21.13 11.86
N LEU A 210 11.37 -20.04 11.88
CA LEU A 210 11.62 -19.28 10.63
C LEU A 210 12.26 -20.18 9.55
N ALA A 211 13.11 -21.11 9.93
CA ALA A 211 13.73 -22.04 8.98
C ALA A 211 12.67 -22.90 8.27
N ASP A 212 11.70 -23.43 9.03
CA ASP A 212 10.59 -24.22 8.47
C ASP A 212 9.71 -23.39 7.53
N ILE A 213 9.47 -22.11 7.84
CA ILE A 213 8.72 -21.20 6.98
C ILE A 213 9.50 -20.89 5.71
N CYS A 214 10.81 -20.68 5.79
CA CYS A 214 11.66 -20.42 4.62
C CYS A 214 11.79 -21.62 3.66
N GLU A 215 11.39 -22.83 4.07
CA GLU A 215 11.27 -23.96 3.14
C GLU A 215 10.12 -23.75 2.14
N HIS A 216 9.08 -23.02 2.55
CA HIS A 216 7.93 -22.68 1.70
C HIS A 216 8.09 -21.32 1.01
N VAL A 217 8.73 -20.35 1.67
CA VAL A 217 8.96 -18.99 1.17
C VAL A 217 10.47 -18.75 1.05
N PRO A 218 11.08 -19.17 -0.07
CA PRO A 218 12.53 -19.09 -0.24
C PRO A 218 13.05 -17.66 -0.43
N GLY A 219 12.20 -16.74 -0.85
CA GLY A 219 12.54 -15.35 -1.10
C GLY A 219 11.38 -14.51 -1.61
N PRO A 220 11.59 -13.21 -1.84
CA PRO A 220 10.62 -12.33 -2.47
C PRO A 220 10.27 -12.74 -3.90
N ASP A 221 9.06 -12.35 -4.33
CA ASP A 221 8.54 -12.57 -5.67
C ASP A 221 8.03 -11.23 -6.23
N PHE A 222 8.90 -10.54 -6.96
CA PHE A 222 8.59 -9.23 -7.53
C PHE A 222 7.70 -9.34 -8.77
N PRO A 223 6.94 -8.28 -9.11
CA PRO A 223 6.05 -8.29 -10.28
C PRO A 223 6.80 -8.27 -11.63
N THR A 224 8.11 -8.04 -11.61
CA THR A 224 8.99 -8.06 -12.79
C THR A 224 9.79 -9.36 -12.83
N ASP A 225 10.19 -9.81 -14.03
CA ASP A 225 10.92 -11.08 -14.24
C ASP A 225 12.43 -10.95 -14.02
N ALA A 226 12.88 -9.95 -13.26
CA ALA A 226 14.29 -9.77 -12.92
C ALA A 226 14.79 -10.83 -11.95
N GLU A 227 16.10 -11.08 -11.95
CA GLU A 227 16.72 -12.08 -11.08
C GLU A 227 17.14 -11.49 -9.73
N ILE A 228 16.81 -12.16 -8.63
CA ILE A 228 17.38 -11.87 -7.31
C ILE A 228 18.75 -12.54 -7.24
N VAL A 229 19.79 -11.73 -7.09
CA VAL A 229 21.19 -12.21 -7.00
C VAL A 229 21.74 -12.17 -5.57
N THR A 230 20.91 -11.85 -4.59
CA THR A 230 21.25 -11.91 -3.16
C THR A 230 21.44 -13.36 -2.74
N PRO A 231 22.54 -13.71 -2.06
CA PRO A 231 22.77 -15.08 -1.60
C PRO A 231 21.67 -15.59 -0.66
N PRO A 232 21.30 -16.88 -0.69
CA PRO A 232 20.25 -17.43 0.18
C PRO A 232 20.48 -17.21 1.69
N ALA A 233 21.74 -17.21 2.14
CA ALA A 233 22.08 -16.94 3.53
C ALA A 233 21.75 -15.48 3.94
N ASP A 234 21.98 -14.53 3.05
CA ASP A 234 21.65 -13.12 3.28
C ASP A 234 20.15 -12.87 3.22
N LEU A 235 19.40 -13.59 2.35
CA LEU A 235 17.94 -13.57 2.33
C LEU A 235 17.36 -14.08 3.66
N ARG A 236 17.89 -15.21 4.17
CA ARG A 236 17.48 -15.73 5.49
C ARG A 236 17.73 -14.73 6.59
N ARG A 237 18.92 -14.11 6.62
CA ARG A 237 19.26 -13.08 7.59
C ARG A 237 18.34 -11.86 7.51
N LEU A 238 17.92 -11.50 6.29
CA LEU A 238 16.94 -10.42 6.09
C LEU A 238 15.60 -10.75 6.77
N TYR A 239 15.11 -11.98 6.61
CA TYR A 239 13.89 -12.42 7.28
C TYR A 239 14.04 -12.54 8.80
N GLU A 240 15.21 -12.95 9.30
CA GLU A 240 15.49 -13.05 10.73
C GLU A 240 15.54 -11.69 11.43
N THR A 241 16.11 -10.69 10.78
CA THR A 241 16.40 -9.38 11.39
C THR A 241 15.45 -8.28 10.98
N GLY A 242 14.70 -8.47 9.88
CA GLY A 242 13.94 -7.41 9.22
C GLY A 242 14.81 -6.33 8.58
N ASN A 243 16.13 -6.55 8.50
CA ASN A 243 17.09 -5.57 7.96
C ASN A 243 18.03 -6.25 6.96
N GLY A 244 18.27 -5.58 5.85
CA GLY A 244 19.17 -6.08 4.81
C GLY A 244 19.01 -5.33 3.51
N SER A 245 19.68 -5.82 2.47
CA SER A 245 19.54 -5.31 1.11
C SER A 245 19.30 -6.44 0.14
N LEU A 246 18.35 -6.24 -0.77
CA LEU A 246 18.10 -7.11 -1.89
C LEU A 246 18.84 -6.56 -3.12
N ARG A 247 19.53 -7.45 -3.83
CA ARG A 247 20.16 -7.11 -5.11
C ARG A 247 19.41 -7.82 -6.22
N MET A 248 18.98 -7.04 -7.19
CA MET A 248 18.31 -7.54 -8.38
C MET A 248 19.14 -7.23 -9.61
N ARG A 249 18.98 -8.04 -10.64
CA ARG A 249 19.66 -7.91 -11.92
C ARG A 249 18.67 -8.07 -13.06
N ALA A 250 18.76 -7.19 -14.07
CA ALA A 250 18.01 -7.30 -15.31
C ALA A 250 18.36 -8.59 -16.05
N CYS A 251 17.37 -9.19 -16.72
CA CYS A 251 17.59 -10.26 -17.68
C CYS A 251 17.89 -9.67 -19.05
N TRP A 252 18.89 -10.20 -19.75
CA TRP A 252 19.28 -9.73 -21.06
C TRP A 252 19.92 -10.82 -21.92
N HIS A 253 19.90 -10.62 -23.22
CA HIS A 253 20.63 -11.48 -24.18
C HIS A 253 21.22 -10.63 -25.31
N LYS A 254 22.16 -11.23 -26.08
CA LYS A 254 22.71 -10.60 -27.28
C LYS A 254 21.89 -11.04 -28.47
N ASP A 255 21.47 -10.09 -29.31
CA ASP A 255 20.82 -10.35 -30.59
C ASP A 255 21.37 -9.39 -31.65
N GLN A 256 21.84 -9.95 -32.77
CA GLN A 256 22.35 -9.22 -33.94
C GLN A 256 23.30 -8.05 -33.64
N GLY A 257 24.15 -8.19 -32.61
CA GLY A 257 25.13 -7.16 -32.21
C GLY A 257 24.58 -6.12 -31.23
N ALA A 258 23.32 -6.22 -30.83
CA ALA A 258 22.70 -5.42 -29.80
C ALA A 258 22.57 -6.22 -28.48
N ILE A 259 22.40 -5.51 -27.36
CA ILE A 259 21.98 -6.07 -26.09
C ILE A 259 20.50 -5.81 -25.92
N VAL A 260 19.72 -6.89 -25.81
CA VAL A 260 18.26 -6.81 -25.59
C VAL A 260 18.00 -7.12 -24.12
N VAL A 261 17.44 -6.13 -23.40
CA VAL A 261 16.98 -6.31 -22.01
C VAL A 261 15.56 -6.83 -22.05
N THR A 262 15.32 -8.01 -21.45
CA THR A 262 14.01 -8.69 -21.47
C THR A 262 13.23 -8.52 -20.16
N ALA A 263 13.92 -8.22 -19.06
CA ALA A 263 13.29 -7.93 -17.78
C ALA A 263 14.09 -6.86 -17.01
N LEU A 264 13.38 -5.93 -16.41
CA LEU A 264 13.92 -4.90 -15.53
C LEU A 264 13.73 -5.31 -14.06
N PRO A 265 14.63 -4.85 -13.15
CA PRO A 265 14.47 -5.04 -11.71
C PRO A 265 13.26 -4.30 -11.14
#